data_e4e3aa98e71733ed5d68c5fc41a106e2
#
_entry.id   e4e3aa98e71733ed5d68c5fc41a106e2
#
_cell.length_a   1.000
_cell.length_b   1.000
_cell.length_c   1.000
_cell.angle_alpha   90.00
_cell.angle_beta   90.00
_cell.angle_gamma   90.00
#
_symmetry.space_group_name_H-M   'P 1'
#
loop_
_entity.id
_entity.type
_entity.pdbx_description
1 polymer ?
#
loop_
_entity_poly.entity_id
_entity_poly.type
_entity_poly.pdbx_seq_one_letter_code
_entity_poly.pdbx_strand_id
1 'polypeptide(L)'
;MGNTILPFDELMKAVLEQLKSQKYMDSTLTVYRRTYKRIHIFLNDHGTDIYTHELGKAFLADSNVSKPTFVAYACAVRRLDDYIDGKPYRCHHGDYNEQIPLVFADTLTGYLQECIDNGNKPATVCSKERTCISFLNFVENEGCSDLSQLNTGIVSQALLTFSNKDAYARIRQFLNYLVEKGIIEVDFSRIVPHYKRGTVLPTTYTPDEISKVEASVDTNTTIGKRNLAIIRLASRMGLRAGDIAKLKLSEINFSSGYISITQEKTGIPLTLQMPFEVVNAISMHLDNDKYSLEDGYVFHSLTAPYGRITTSIIRHALNECFAAANVNTAGKKHGPHAFRSSLASSMVNDNASYEVVRRILGHSNPDVIKHYAKADIENLRMCSIDPPIPTGIFRDYLSGKGVITHV
;
A
#
# COMPACT_ATOMS: atom_id res chain seq x y z
N MET A 1 -9.24 25.76 17.47
CA MET A 1 -10.68 25.88 17.84
C MET A 1 -10.85 24.99 19.05
N GLY A 2 -11.25 25.58 20.21
CA GLY A 2 -11.31 24.83 21.47
C GLY A 2 -12.28 23.66 21.41
N ASN A 3 -11.89 22.54 22.00
CA ASN A 3 -12.72 21.35 22.15
C ASN A 3 -14.00 21.72 22.91
N THR A 4 -15.10 21.92 22.18
CA THR A 4 -16.42 22.08 22.79
C THR A 4 -16.82 20.68 23.28
N ILE A 5 -16.82 20.48 24.58
CA ILE A 5 -17.32 19.26 25.20
C ILE A 5 -18.84 19.24 24.97
N LEU A 6 -19.30 18.37 24.10
CA LEU A 6 -20.71 18.20 23.76
C LEU A 6 -21.29 17.03 24.58
N PRO A 7 -22.53 17.15 25.09
CA PRO A 7 -23.30 16.01 25.59
C PRO A 7 -23.39 14.94 24.50
N PHE A 8 -23.39 13.65 24.89
CA PHE A 8 -23.31 12.55 23.94
C PHE A 8 -24.45 12.55 22.90
N ASP A 9 -25.65 12.95 23.31
CA ASP A 9 -26.79 13.02 22.37
C ASP A 9 -26.59 14.08 21.27
N GLU A 10 -25.96 15.19 21.59
CA GLU A 10 -25.62 16.23 20.61
C GLU A 10 -24.48 15.77 19.69
N LEU A 11 -23.46 15.15 20.24
CA LEU A 11 -22.36 14.55 19.49
C LEU A 11 -22.90 13.48 18.51
N MET A 12 -23.76 12.58 18.99
CA MET A 12 -24.39 11.54 18.17
C MET A 12 -25.17 12.14 16.99
N LYS A 13 -25.99 13.18 17.25
CA LYS A 13 -26.75 13.87 16.20
C LYS A 13 -25.83 14.50 15.18
N ALA A 14 -24.82 15.22 15.61
CA ALA A 14 -23.87 15.90 14.72
C ALA A 14 -23.10 14.92 13.83
N VAL A 15 -22.62 13.80 14.39
CA VAL A 15 -21.96 12.75 13.62
C VAL A 15 -22.90 12.09 12.60
N LEU A 16 -24.16 11.81 12.99
CA LEU A 16 -25.13 11.22 12.07
C LEU A 16 -25.52 12.20 10.93
N GLU A 17 -25.63 13.48 11.22
CA GLU A 17 -25.88 14.50 10.18
C GLU A 17 -24.68 14.63 9.23
N GLN A 18 -23.46 14.61 9.74
CA GLN A 18 -22.25 14.58 8.92
C GLN A 18 -22.22 13.35 8.01
N LEU A 19 -22.51 12.16 8.53
CA LEU A 19 -22.59 10.94 7.72
C LEU A 19 -23.69 11.01 6.67
N LYS A 20 -24.83 11.62 7.00
CA LYS A 20 -25.94 11.86 6.06
C LYS A 20 -25.53 12.82 4.95
N SER A 21 -24.83 13.92 5.26
CA SER A 21 -24.31 14.88 4.28
C SER A 21 -23.28 14.22 3.34
N GLN A 22 -22.56 13.22 3.83
CA GLN A 22 -21.62 12.38 3.06
C GLN A 22 -22.32 11.28 2.25
N LYS A 23 -23.64 11.32 2.12
CA LYS A 23 -24.47 10.41 1.31
C LYS A 23 -24.42 8.94 1.77
N TYR A 24 -24.22 8.68 3.08
CA TYR A 24 -24.32 7.32 3.61
C TYR A 24 -25.76 6.78 3.50
N MET A 25 -25.88 5.47 3.19
CA MET A 25 -27.17 4.80 3.08
C MET A 25 -27.90 4.74 4.43
N ASP A 26 -29.24 4.81 4.41
CA ASP A 26 -30.06 4.73 5.62
C ASP A 26 -29.85 3.44 6.42
N SER A 27 -29.57 2.33 5.74
CA SER A 27 -29.21 1.07 6.39
C SER A 27 -27.94 1.20 7.23
N THR A 28 -26.93 1.87 6.71
CA THR A 28 -25.67 2.14 7.42
C THR A 28 -25.90 3.10 8.60
N LEU A 29 -26.64 4.20 8.37
CA LEU A 29 -27.02 5.14 9.43
C LEU A 29 -27.81 4.45 10.57
N THR A 30 -28.64 3.45 10.21
CA THR A 30 -29.37 2.66 11.22
C THR A 30 -28.44 1.81 12.07
N VAL A 31 -27.38 1.22 11.49
CA VAL A 31 -26.35 0.48 12.27
C VAL A 31 -25.64 1.43 13.23
N TYR A 32 -25.22 2.62 12.77
CA TYR A 32 -24.57 3.62 13.62
C TYR A 32 -25.50 4.07 14.76
N ARG A 33 -26.78 4.38 14.48
CA ARG A 33 -27.76 4.77 15.51
C ARG A 33 -27.91 3.69 16.58
N ARG A 34 -27.97 2.41 16.19
CA ARG A 34 -28.06 1.30 17.14
C ARG A 34 -26.81 1.18 18.01
N THR A 35 -25.64 1.34 17.41
CA THR A 35 -24.37 1.30 18.14
C THR A 35 -24.25 2.48 19.10
N TYR A 36 -24.58 3.70 18.66
CA TYR A 36 -24.54 4.88 19.52
C TYR A 36 -25.50 4.79 20.71
N LYS A 37 -26.69 4.20 20.54
CA LYS A 37 -27.57 3.91 21.67
C LYS A 37 -26.92 2.99 22.70
N ARG A 38 -26.14 2.00 22.28
CA ARG A 38 -25.41 1.13 23.20
C ARG A 38 -24.26 1.84 23.90
N ILE A 39 -23.54 2.70 23.17
CA ILE A 39 -22.50 3.55 23.78
C ILE A 39 -23.14 4.49 24.79
N HIS A 40 -24.30 5.08 24.50
CA HIS A 40 -25.01 5.94 25.45
C HIS A 40 -25.37 5.21 26.75
N ILE A 41 -25.88 3.97 26.65
CA ILE A 41 -26.16 3.13 27.84
C ILE A 41 -24.88 2.89 28.62
N PHE A 42 -23.80 2.51 27.95
CA PHE A 42 -22.49 2.29 28.56
C PHE A 42 -21.97 3.54 29.30
N LEU A 43 -22.10 4.73 28.68
CA LEU A 43 -21.72 5.99 29.33
C LEU A 43 -22.54 6.27 30.57
N ASN A 44 -23.86 6.06 30.54
CA ASN A 44 -24.74 6.23 31.67
C ASN A 44 -24.38 5.27 32.82
N ASP A 45 -24.03 4.03 32.52
CA ASP A 45 -23.58 3.05 33.51
C ASP A 45 -22.25 3.48 34.19
N HIS A 46 -21.47 4.32 33.51
CA HIS A 46 -20.23 4.94 34.03
C HIS A 46 -20.46 6.33 34.62
N GLY A 47 -21.75 6.75 34.82
CA GLY A 47 -22.11 8.00 35.49
C GLY A 47 -21.77 9.28 34.72
N THR A 48 -21.67 9.22 33.40
CA THR A 48 -21.34 10.36 32.52
C THR A 48 -22.22 10.38 31.27
N ASP A 49 -22.45 11.58 30.75
CA ASP A 49 -23.06 11.81 29.42
C ASP A 49 -22.07 12.37 28.40
N ILE A 50 -20.77 12.45 28.78
CA ILE A 50 -19.71 12.98 27.96
C ILE A 50 -18.88 11.82 27.41
N TYR A 51 -18.72 11.76 26.09
CA TYR A 51 -17.88 10.77 25.43
C TYR A 51 -16.41 11.23 25.41
N THR A 52 -15.49 10.30 25.72
CA THR A 52 -14.05 10.48 25.56
C THR A 52 -13.45 9.28 24.83
N HIS A 53 -12.24 9.46 24.28
CA HIS A 53 -11.51 8.38 23.60
C HIS A 53 -11.28 7.17 24.51
N GLU A 54 -11.01 7.41 25.81
CA GLU A 54 -10.82 6.37 26.81
C GLU A 54 -12.09 5.55 27.01
N LEU A 55 -13.25 6.22 27.09
CA LEU A 55 -14.55 5.55 27.22
C LEU A 55 -14.92 4.79 25.94
N GLY A 56 -14.58 5.30 24.78
CA GLY A 56 -14.72 4.58 23.51
C GLY A 56 -13.89 3.29 23.48
N LYS A 57 -12.65 3.33 23.93
CA LYS A 57 -11.79 2.14 24.08
C LYS A 57 -12.34 1.16 25.12
N ALA A 58 -12.79 1.67 26.27
CA ALA A 58 -13.38 0.84 27.32
C ALA A 58 -14.65 0.13 26.84
N PHE A 59 -15.53 0.83 26.11
CA PHE A 59 -16.71 0.22 25.47
C PHE A 59 -16.34 -0.93 24.55
N LEU A 60 -15.30 -0.76 23.73
CA LEU A 60 -14.84 -1.83 22.83
C LEU A 60 -14.25 -3.01 23.61
N ALA A 61 -13.49 -2.75 24.67
CA ALA A 61 -12.88 -3.78 25.51
C ALA A 61 -13.91 -4.61 26.28
N ASP A 62 -15.00 -3.96 26.75
CA ASP A 62 -16.10 -4.63 27.44
C ASP A 62 -17.07 -5.37 26.49
N SER A 63 -16.98 -5.12 25.19
CA SER A 63 -17.91 -5.67 24.20
C SER A 63 -17.63 -7.16 23.91
N ASN A 64 -18.45 -8.05 24.47
CA ASN A 64 -18.44 -9.47 24.14
C ASN A 64 -19.45 -9.79 23.05
N VAL A 65 -19.09 -9.52 21.79
CA VAL A 65 -19.96 -9.65 20.62
C VAL A 65 -19.27 -10.41 19.46
N SER A 66 -20.03 -10.83 18.48
CA SER A 66 -19.47 -11.48 17.29
C SER A 66 -18.51 -10.56 16.54
N LYS A 67 -17.53 -11.15 15.84
CA LYS A 67 -16.52 -10.38 15.09
C LYS A 67 -17.12 -9.33 14.11
N PRO A 68 -18.18 -9.62 13.33
CA PRO A 68 -18.82 -8.60 12.47
C PRO A 68 -19.42 -7.44 13.27
N THR A 69 -20.05 -7.74 14.42
CA THR A 69 -20.62 -6.72 15.30
C THR A 69 -19.53 -5.85 15.94
N PHE A 70 -18.44 -6.47 16.37
CA PHE A 70 -17.28 -5.75 16.90
C PHE A 70 -16.70 -4.77 15.88
N VAL A 71 -16.56 -5.18 14.62
CA VAL A 71 -16.11 -4.29 13.53
C VAL A 71 -17.05 -3.09 13.38
N ALA A 72 -18.37 -3.30 13.45
CA ALA A 72 -19.33 -2.21 13.38
C ALA A 72 -19.19 -1.24 14.57
N TYR A 73 -18.96 -1.76 15.79
CA TYR A 73 -18.72 -0.96 16.98
C TYR A 73 -17.43 -0.14 16.87
N ALA A 74 -16.33 -0.77 16.46
CA ALA A 74 -15.06 -0.09 16.26
C ALA A 74 -15.16 1.01 15.18
N CYS A 75 -15.92 0.78 14.10
CA CYS A 75 -16.21 1.81 13.13
C CYS A 75 -17.00 2.98 13.71
N ALA A 76 -17.98 2.71 14.57
CA ALA A 76 -18.82 3.75 15.19
C ALA A 76 -18.04 4.58 16.20
N VAL A 77 -17.24 3.95 17.06
CA VAL A 77 -16.33 4.61 18.01
C VAL A 77 -15.37 5.53 17.25
N ARG A 78 -14.73 5.02 16.20
CA ARG A 78 -13.81 5.84 15.37
C ARG A 78 -14.48 7.07 14.76
N ARG A 79 -15.78 7.00 14.42
CA ARG A 79 -16.50 8.16 13.90
C ARG A 79 -16.69 9.24 14.95
N LEU A 80 -16.94 8.86 16.18
CA LEU A 80 -17.01 9.79 17.32
C LEU A 80 -15.64 10.44 17.55
N ASP A 81 -14.57 9.61 17.57
CA ASP A 81 -13.20 10.07 17.76
C ASP A 81 -12.76 11.06 16.67
N ASP A 82 -12.96 10.68 15.38
CA ASP A 82 -12.62 11.54 14.24
C ASP A 82 -13.38 12.88 14.28
N TYR A 83 -14.65 12.87 14.71
CA TYR A 83 -15.47 14.07 14.82
C TYR A 83 -14.94 15.02 15.92
N ILE A 84 -14.63 14.49 17.10
CA ILE A 84 -14.07 15.25 18.22
C ILE A 84 -12.72 15.85 17.84
N ASP A 85 -11.88 15.08 17.16
CA ASP A 85 -10.55 15.51 16.72
C ASP A 85 -10.60 16.47 15.53
N GLY A 86 -11.78 16.74 14.96
CA GLY A 86 -11.90 17.54 13.73
C GLY A 86 -11.20 16.92 12.52
N LYS A 87 -10.97 15.60 12.56
CA LYS A 87 -10.27 14.86 11.49
C LYS A 87 -11.22 14.55 10.34
N PRO A 88 -10.76 14.71 9.08
CA PRO A 88 -11.54 14.26 7.96
C PRO A 88 -11.70 12.74 8.01
N TYR A 89 -12.86 12.26 7.53
CA TYR A 89 -13.10 10.83 7.39
C TYR A 89 -11.94 10.12 6.68
N ARG A 90 -11.28 9.21 7.38
CA ARG A 90 -10.28 8.33 6.78
C ARG A 90 -10.74 6.90 6.91
N CYS A 91 -10.84 6.20 5.78
CA CYS A 91 -11.03 4.76 5.75
C CYS A 91 -9.68 4.09 6.12
N HIS A 92 -9.39 3.97 7.39
CA HIS A 92 -8.20 3.24 7.86
C HIS A 92 -8.63 1.89 8.43
N HIS A 93 -8.17 0.84 7.79
CA HIS A 93 -8.17 -0.50 8.36
C HIS A 93 -6.85 -0.68 9.11
N GLY A 94 -6.92 -0.74 10.42
CA GLY A 94 -5.80 -1.04 11.30
C GLY A 94 -5.56 0.07 12.33
N ASP A 95 -5.90 -0.19 13.56
CA ASP A 95 -5.46 0.59 14.70
C ASP A 95 -3.98 0.30 14.92
N TYR A 96 -3.11 1.13 14.36
CA TYR A 96 -1.77 1.29 14.88
C TYR A 96 -1.85 2.35 15.99
N ASN A 97 -2.40 1.94 17.13
CA ASN A 97 -2.34 2.70 18.38
C ASN A 97 -1.12 2.27 19.20
N GLU A 98 0.03 2.09 18.57
CA GLU A 98 1.27 2.17 19.31
C GLU A 98 1.45 3.65 19.68
N GLN A 99 1.16 3.96 20.95
CA GLN A 99 1.40 5.30 21.48
C GLN A 99 2.91 5.54 21.46
N ILE A 100 3.30 6.74 21.06
CA ILE A 100 4.70 7.16 21.17
C ILE A 100 5.04 7.22 22.65
N PRO A 101 6.10 6.55 23.14
CA PRO A 101 6.55 6.74 24.50
C PRO A 101 6.82 8.22 24.76
N LEU A 102 6.13 8.80 25.74
CA LEU A 102 6.19 10.25 26.01
C LEU A 102 7.61 10.73 26.23
N VAL A 103 8.44 9.90 26.84
CA VAL A 103 9.85 10.18 27.15
C VAL A 103 10.68 10.41 25.89
N PHE A 104 10.33 9.77 24.76
CA PHE A 104 11.08 9.86 23.51
C PHE A 104 10.37 10.70 22.44
N ALA A 105 9.24 11.30 22.75
CA ALA A 105 8.37 11.97 21.78
C ALA A 105 9.08 13.14 21.09
N ASP A 106 9.81 13.96 21.83
CA ASP A 106 10.54 15.12 21.28
C ASP A 106 11.66 14.68 20.34
N THR A 107 12.41 13.64 20.71
CA THR A 107 13.48 13.08 19.88
C THR A 107 12.92 12.50 18.58
N LEU A 108 11.83 11.76 18.65
CA LEU A 108 11.18 11.21 17.45
C LEU A 108 10.64 12.32 16.56
N THR A 109 10.01 13.33 17.14
CA THR A 109 9.48 14.48 16.39
C THR A 109 10.59 15.22 15.66
N GLY A 110 11.73 15.47 16.32
CA GLY A 110 12.89 16.08 15.70
C GLY A 110 13.43 15.26 14.53
N TYR A 111 13.53 13.94 14.67
CA TYR A 111 13.94 13.05 13.58
C TYR A 111 12.99 13.09 12.39
N LEU A 112 11.68 13.05 12.64
CA LEU A 112 10.68 13.07 11.57
C LEU A 112 10.66 14.41 10.85
N GLN A 113 10.87 15.53 11.59
CA GLN A 113 10.99 16.84 10.98
C GLN A 113 12.22 16.93 10.08
N GLU A 114 13.38 16.44 10.52
CA GLU A 114 14.58 16.37 9.68
C GLU A 114 14.36 15.51 8.43
N CYS A 115 13.60 14.40 8.55
CA CYS A 115 13.23 13.60 7.38
C CYS A 115 12.38 14.41 6.40
N ILE A 116 11.47 15.25 6.86
CA ILE A 116 10.64 16.13 6.03
C ILE A 116 11.50 17.17 5.33
N ASP A 117 12.38 17.82 6.08
CA ASP A 117 13.29 18.87 5.58
C ASP A 117 14.25 18.31 4.52
N ASN A 118 14.67 17.06 4.67
CA ASN A 118 15.45 16.29 3.68
C ASN A 118 14.61 15.78 2.49
N GLY A 119 13.36 16.24 2.32
CA GLY A 119 12.52 15.95 1.16
C GLY A 119 11.92 14.53 1.13
N ASN A 120 11.87 13.82 2.26
CA ASN A 120 11.19 12.53 2.29
C ASN A 120 9.69 12.70 2.05
N LYS A 121 9.11 11.82 1.21
CA LYS A 121 7.68 11.83 0.95
C LYS A 121 6.87 11.43 2.21
N PRO A 122 5.63 11.95 2.39
CA PRO A 122 4.82 11.68 3.57
C PRO A 122 4.65 10.18 3.90
N ALA A 123 4.48 9.34 2.88
CA ALA A 123 4.39 7.88 3.07
C ALA A 123 5.69 7.26 3.60
N THR A 124 6.85 7.82 3.25
CA THR A 124 8.15 7.38 3.75
C THR A 124 8.32 7.80 5.20
N VAL A 125 7.97 9.05 5.53
CA VAL A 125 8.00 9.58 6.90
C VAL A 125 7.10 8.75 7.81
N CYS A 126 5.85 8.50 7.42
CA CYS A 126 4.92 7.65 8.16
C CYS A 126 5.45 6.21 8.37
N SER A 127 6.16 5.65 7.38
CA SER A 127 6.77 4.33 7.53
C SER A 127 7.98 4.32 8.47
N LYS A 128 8.75 5.40 8.51
CA LYS A 128 9.84 5.60 9.47
C LYS A 128 9.29 5.77 10.88
N GLU A 129 8.30 6.64 11.03
CA GLU A 129 7.59 6.89 12.29
C GLU A 129 7.12 5.59 12.93
N ARG A 130 6.33 4.78 12.23
CA ARG A 130 5.86 3.49 12.76
C ARG A 130 7.00 2.57 13.19
N THR A 131 8.06 2.47 12.39
CA THR A 131 9.20 1.63 12.73
C THR A 131 9.91 2.15 13.99
N CYS A 132 10.10 3.48 14.10
CA CYS A 132 10.73 4.08 15.26
C CYS A 132 9.86 3.95 16.52
N ILE A 133 8.53 4.12 16.41
CA ILE A 133 7.61 3.91 17.54
C ILE A 133 7.73 2.48 18.07
N SER A 134 7.67 1.46 17.21
CA SER A 134 7.84 0.06 17.64
C SER A 134 9.20 -0.18 18.28
N PHE A 135 10.26 0.44 17.77
CA PHE A 135 11.61 0.35 18.36
C PHE A 135 11.66 1.02 19.74
N LEU A 136 11.14 2.24 19.85
CA LEU A 136 11.15 3.01 21.09
C LEU A 136 10.27 2.40 22.19
N ASN A 137 9.12 1.83 21.81
CA ASN A 137 8.29 1.06 22.75
C ASN A 137 9.03 -0.16 23.30
N PHE A 138 9.80 -0.86 22.46
CA PHE A 138 10.65 -1.95 22.94
C PHE A 138 11.69 -1.44 23.93
N VAL A 139 12.38 -0.33 23.61
CA VAL A 139 13.43 0.28 24.45
C VAL A 139 12.84 0.72 25.82
N GLU A 140 11.65 1.33 25.83
CA GLU A 140 10.95 1.70 27.07
C GLU A 140 10.60 0.46 27.91
N ASN A 141 10.10 -0.60 27.27
CA ASN A 141 9.74 -1.85 27.94
C ASN A 141 10.96 -2.57 28.57
N GLU A 142 12.17 -2.36 28.00
CA GLU A 142 13.44 -2.84 28.60
C GLU A 142 13.92 -1.95 29.74
N GLY A 143 13.09 -0.95 30.16
CA GLY A 143 13.36 -0.09 31.31
C GLY A 143 14.20 1.13 31.02
N CYS A 144 14.48 1.47 29.76
CA CYS A 144 15.20 2.69 29.41
C CYS A 144 14.26 3.91 29.52
N SER A 145 14.60 4.84 30.37
CA SER A 145 13.93 6.15 30.51
C SER A 145 14.65 7.24 29.73
N ASP A 146 15.84 6.98 29.20
CA ASP A 146 16.66 7.89 28.42
C ASP A 146 17.40 7.09 27.33
N LEU A 147 17.57 7.68 26.13
CA LEU A 147 18.26 7.02 25.01
C LEU A 147 19.77 6.86 25.24
N SER A 148 20.37 7.61 26.14
CA SER A 148 21.78 7.42 26.57
C SER A 148 22.00 6.07 27.24
N GLN A 149 20.95 5.42 27.75
CA GLN A 149 20.97 4.08 28.36
C GLN A 149 20.99 2.95 27.34
N LEU A 150 20.87 3.26 26.05
CA LEU A 150 20.95 2.26 24.98
C LEU A 150 22.28 1.51 25.07
N ASN A 151 22.20 0.20 24.89
CA ASN A 151 23.34 -0.68 24.80
C ASN A 151 23.16 -1.71 23.67
N THR A 152 24.25 -2.39 23.33
CA THR A 152 24.26 -3.39 22.26
C THR A 152 23.23 -4.49 22.46
N GLY A 153 22.97 -4.91 23.70
CA GLY A 153 22.02 -5.96 24.03
C GLY A 153 20.59 -5.55 23.69
N ILE A 154 20.16 -4.37 24.18
CA ILE A 154 18.81 -3.82 23.94
C ILE A 154 18.57 -3.61 22.45
N VAL A 155 19.54 -2.97 21.74
CA VAL A 155 19.39 -2.74 20.30
C VAL A 155 19.30 -4.07 19.54
N SER A 156 20.13 -5.05 19.88
CA SER A 156 20.11 -6.37 19.22
C SER A 156 18.79 -7.12 19.45
N GLN A 157 18.24 -7.08 20.66
CA GLN A 157 16.96 -7.70 20.97
C GLN A 157 15.80 -6.96 20.28
N ALA A 158 15.81 -5.64 20.27
CA ALA A 158 14.83 -4.84 19.52
C ALA A 158 14.81 -5.23 18.03
N LEU A 159 15.99 -5.42 17.42
CA LEU A 159 16.08 -5.82 16.02
C LEU A 159 15.43 -7.19 15.74
N LEU A 160 15.47 -8.13 16.69
CA LEU A 160 14.85 -9.45 16.54
C LEU A 160 13.32 -9.39 16.48
N THR A 161 12.69 -8.33 16.99
CA THR A 161 11.23 -8.16 16.92
C THR A 161 10.73 -7.85 15.52
N PHE A 162 11.61 -7.38 14.62
CA PHE A 162 11.24 -6.97 13.26
C PHE A 162 11.43 -8.12 12.25
N SER A 163 10.35 -8.57 11.66
CA SER A 163 10.37 -9.53 10.55
C SER A 163 10.73 -8.90 9.19
N ASN A 164 10.59 -7.57 9.08
CA ASN A 164 10.78 -6.84 7.83
C ASN A 164 12.18 -6.25 7.72
N LYS A 165 12.93 -6.67 6.70
CA LYS A 165 14.29 -6.16 6.40
C LYS A 165 14.36 -4.64 6.15
N ASP A 166 13.26 -4.02 5.72
CA ASP A 166 13.18 -2.57 5.52
C ASP A 166 13.20 -1.82 6.87
N ALA A 167 12.73 -2.45 7.95
CA ALA A 167 12.79 -1.90 9.29
C ALA A 167 14.25 -1.65 9.73
N TYR A 168 15.13 -2.60 9.45
CA TYR A 168 16.56 -2.45 9.79
C TYR A 168 17.19 -1.19 9.17
N ALA A 169 16.90 -0.92 7.90
CA ALA A 169 17.41 0.27 7.23
C ALA A 169 16.87 1.56 7.87
N ARG A 170 15.60 1.56 8.30
CA ARG A 170 14.97 2.71 8.97
C ARG A 170 15.53 2.91 10.38
N ILE A 171 15.69 1.84 11.15
CA ILE A 171 16.30 1.88 12.50
C ILE A 171 17.75 2.38 12.40
N ARG A 172 18.52 1.90 11.42
CA ARG A 172 19.89 2.40 11.22
C ARG A 172 19.91 3.89 10.97
N GLN A 173 19.00 4.42 10.14
CA GLN A 173 18.90 5.86 9.89
C GLN A 173 18.55 6.63 11.15
N PHE A 174 17.64 6.09 11.98
CA PHE A 174 17.30 6.70 13.26
C PHE A 174 18.48 6.69 14.24
N LEU A 175 19.17 5.56 14.38
CA LEU A 175 20.36 5.46 15.23
C LEU A 175 21.49 6.40 14.78
N ASN A 176 21.71 6.56 13.47
CA ASN A 176 22.66 7.56 12.95
C ASN A 176 22.25 8.98 13.37
N TYR A 177 20.96 9.32 13.23
CA TYR A 177 20.45 10.62 13.69
C TYR A 177 20.73 10.86 15.17
N LEU A 178 20.53 9.85 16.03
CA LEU A 178 20.79 9.97 17.47
C LEU A 178 22.28 10.27 17.76
N VAL A 179 23.20 9.63 17.03
CA VAL A 179 24.65 9.91 17.12
C VAL A 179 24.97 11.31 16.61
N GLU A 180 24.46 11.70 15.45
CA GLU A 180 24.72 13.01 14.83
C GLU A 180 24.22 14.17 15.70
N LYS A 181 23.15 13.96 16.47
CA LYS A 181 22.64 14.95 17.44
C LYS A 181 23.29 14.86 18.81
N GLY A 182 24.22 13.93 19.03
CA GLY A 182 24.86 13.73 20.33
C GLY A 182 23.94 13.21 21.44
N ILE A 183 22.80 12.60 21.07
CA ILE A 183 21.83 12.00 22.01
C ILE A 183 22.39 10.68 22.56
N ILE A 184 23.15 9.96 21.75
CA ILE A 184 23.88 8.76 22.12
C ILE A 184 25.36 8.90 21.71
N GLU A 185 26.28 8.39 22.54
CA GLU A 185 27.72 8.44 22.27
C GLU A 185 28.19 7.29 21.36
N VAL A 186 27.53 6.12 21.51
CA VAL A 186 27.91 4.90 20.79
C VAL A 186 27.12 4.74 19.50
N ASP A 187 27.83 4.51 18.40
CA ASP A 187 27.22 4.28 17.09
C ASP A 187 26.69 2.84 16.96
N PHE A 188 25.47 2.60 17.43
CA PHE A 188 24.78 1.33 17.29
C PHE A 188 24.29 1.05 15.87
N SER A 189 24.34 2.00 14.95
CA SER A 189 23.94 1.76 13.56
C SER A 189 24.78 0.68 12.89
N ARG A 190 26.02 0.49 13.35
CA ARG A 190 26.98 -0.50 12.83
C ARG A 190 26.59 -1.93 13.13
N ILE A 191 25.87 -2.20 14.22
CA ILE A 191 25.41 -3.55 14.56
C ILE A 191 24.12 -3.92 13.82
N VAL A 192 23.44 -2.96 13.20
CA VAL A 192 22.21 -3.22 12.43
C VAL A 192 22.55 -3.95 11.13
N PRO A 193 22.05 -5.19 10.90
CA PRO A 193 22.42 -5.97 9.74
C PRO A 193 22.12 -5.27 8.40
N HIS A 194 23.08 -5.32 7.47
CA HIS A 194 22.89 -4.90 6.10
C HIS A 194 22.35 -6.07 5.26
N TYR A 195 21.06 -5.99 4.88
CA TYR A 195 20.50 -6.97 3.97
C TYR A 195 20.62 -6.50 2.53
N LYS A 196 21.43 -7.19 1.73
CA LYS A 196 21.33 -7.08 0.28
C LYS A 196 20.09 -7.88 -0.16
N ARG A 197 19.15 -7.20 -0.78
CA ARG A 197 18.02 -7.90 -1.43
C ARG A 197 18.58 -8.73 -2.58
N GLY A 198 18.38 -10.04 -2.52
CA GLY A 198 18.63 -10.89 -3.69
C GLY A 198 17.77 -10.40 -4.85
N THR A 199 18.35 -10.36 -6.05
CA THR A 199 17.58 -10.03 -7.24
C THR A 199 16.69 -11.22 -7.59
N VAL A 200 15.44 -11.17 -7.12
CA VAL A 200 14.42 -12.16 -7.48
C VAL A 200 13.92 -11.82 -8.88
N LEU A 201 13.80 -12.82 -9.75
CA LEU A 201 13.17 -12.65 -11.05
C LEU A 201 11.74 -12.13 -10.86
N PRO A 202 11.30 -11.15 -11.66
CA PRO A 202 9.92 -10.71 -11.58
C PRO A 202 8.99 -11.86 -11.95
N THR A 203 7.98 -12.10 -11.14
CA THR A 203 6.90 -13.01 -11.51
C THR A 203 6.01 -12.30 -12.51
N THR A 204 5.81 -12.91 -13.67
CA THR A 204 5.06 -12.34 -14.77
C THR A 204 3.89 -13.23 -15.19
N TYR A 205 2.92 -12.62 -15.84
CA TYR A 205 1.78 -13.29 -16.46
C TYR A 205 1.90 -13.18 -17.97
N THR A 206 1.52 -14.23 -18.66
CA THR A 206 1.49 -14.23 -20.12
C THR A 206 0.40 -13.30 -20.67
N PRO A 207 0.48 -12.85 -21.93
CA PRO A 207 -0.60 -12.09 -22.55
C PRO A 207 -1.96 -12.79 -22.49
N ASP A 208 -1.99 -14.13 -22.62
CA ASP A 208 -3.21 -14.94 -22.50
C ASP A 208 -3.78 -14.96 -21.08
N GLU A 209 -2.92 -15.07 -20.05
CA GLU A 209 -3.34 -14.98 -18.66
C GLU A 209 -3.93 -13.60 -18.36
N ILE A 210 -3.30 -12.52 -18.87
CA ILE A 210 -3.81 -11.15 -18.72
C ILE A 210 -5.16 -10.99 -19.43
N SER A 211 -5.31 -11.51 -20.65
CA SER A 211 -6.54 -11.46 -21.42
C SER A 211 -7.68 -12.21 -20.70
N LYS A 212 -7.39 -13.33 -20.06
CA LYS A 212 -8.36 -14.04 -19.20
C LYS A 212 -8.80 -13.20 -18.01
N VAL A 213 -7.88 -12.48 -17.35
CA VAL A 213 -8.22 -11.57 -16.25
C VAL A 213 -9.09 -10.41 -16.73
N GLU A 214 -8.79 -9.82 -17.89
CA GLU A 214 -9.63 -8.76 -18.48
C GLU A 214 -11.04 -9.30 -18.85
N ALA A 215 -11.13 -10.50 -19.40
CA ALA A 215 -12.38 -11.13 -19.82
C ALA A 215 -13.24 -11.61 -18.63
N SER A 216 -12.66 -11.81 -17.44
CA SER A 216 -13.38 -12.25 -16.25
C SER A 216 -14.26 -11.15 -15.62
N VAL A 217 -14.10 -9.91 -16.08
CA VAL A 217 -14.78 -8.75 -15.52
C VAL A 217 -16.21 -8.64 -16.06
N ASP A 218 -17.21 -8.65 -15.17
CA ASP A 218 -18.60 -8.41 -15.55
C ASP A 218 -18.85 -6.91 -15.81
N THR A 219 -18.82 -6.54 -17.09
CA THR A 219 -19.02 -5.16 -17.56
C THR A 219 -20.48 -4.68 -17.53
N ASN A 220 -21.42 -5.52 -17.13
CA ASN A 220 -22.81 -5.09 -16.92
C ASN A 220 -22.97 -4.29 -15.62
N THR A 221 -22.01 -4.41 -14.71
CA THR A 221 -22.04 -3.70 -13.42
C THR A 221 -21.16 -2.44 -13.44
N THR A 222 -21.53 -1.41 -12.67
CA THR A 222 -20.72 -0.20 -12.49
C THR A 222 -19.34 -0.53 -11.89
N ILE A 223 -19.29 -1.49 -10.96
CA ILE A 223 -18.04 -1.98 -10.37
C ILE A 223 -17.15 -2.59 -11.45
N GLY A 224 -17.72 -3.45 -12.29
CA GLY A 224 -16.99 -4.11 -13.36
C GLY A 224 -16.45 -3.14 -14.40
N LYS A 225 -17.24 -2.17 -14.86
CA LYS A 225 -16.78 -1.12 -15.79
C LYS A 225 -15.59 -0.35 -15.21
N ARG A 226 -15.67 0.07 -13.95
CA ARG A 226 -14.54 0.71 -13.25
C ARG A 226 -13.32 -0.20 -13.18
N ASN A 227 -13.51 -1.45 -12.76
CA ASN A 227 -12.42 -2.40 -12.59
C ASN A 227 -11.75 -2.74 -13.94
N LEU A 228 -12.51 -2.87 -15.02
CA LEU A 228 -11.94 -3.08 -16.36
C LEU A 228 -11.05 -1.91 -16.81
N ALA A 229 -11.50 -0.68 -16.59
CA ALA A 229 -10.68 0.51 -16.90
C ALA A 229 -9.38 0.52 -16.10
N ILE A 230 -9.44 0.21 -14.81
CA ILE A 230 -8.26 0.11 -13.92
C ILE A 230 -7.30 -0.99 -14.41
N ILE A 231 -7.84 -2.18 -14.73
CA ILE A 231 -7.04 -3.32 -15.20
C ILE A 231 -6.30 -2.94 -16.49
N ARG A 232 -7.01 -2.37 -17.47
CA ARG A 232 -6.42 -2.00 -18.76
C ARG A 232 -5.37 -0.90 -18.66
N LEU A 233 -5.57 0.08 -17.78
CA LEU A 233 -4.53 1.07 -17.46
C LEU A 233 -3.28 0.42 -16.86
N ALA A 234 -3.46 -0.59 -16.01
CA ALA A 234 -2.34 -1.29 -15.39
C ALA A 234 -1.66 -2.30 -16.35
N SER A 235 -2.43 -3.07 -17.13
CA SER A 235 -1.94 -4.15 -17.99
C SER A 235 -1.41 -3.65 -19.34
N ARG A 236 -2.12 -2.71 -19.98
CA ARG A 236 -1.80 -2.23 -21.33
C ARG A 236 -0.89 -1.01 -21.35
N MET A 237 -0.93 -0.18 -20.31
CA MET A 237 -0.12 1.02 -20.19
C MET A 237 0.93 0.95 -19.07
N GLY A 238 0.87 -0.06 -18.22
CA GLY A 238 1.82 -0.24 -17.12
C GLY A 238 1.77 0.86 -16.06
N LEU A 239 0.67 1.60 -15.91
CA LEU A 239 0.56 2.65 -14.93
C LEU A 239 0.63 2.10 -13.50
N ARG A 240 1.22 2.87 -12.59
CA ARG A 240 1.27 2.50 -11.18
C ARG A 240 -0.10 2.72 -10.51
N ALA A 241 -0.43 1.90 -9.51
CA ALA A 241 -1.67 2.05 -8.77
C ALA A 241 -1.88 3.46 -8.18
N GLY A 242 -0.80 4.12 -7.73
CA GLY A 242 -0.86 5.49 -7.24
C GLY A 242 -1.26 6.48 -8.33
N ASP A 243 -0.69 6.33 -9.51
CA ASP A 243 -0.96 7.19 -10.67
C ASP A 243 -2.41 6.95 -11.15
N ILE A 244 -2.86 5.69 -11.24
CA ILE A 244 -4.26 5.35 -11.58
C ILE A 244 -5.24 5.93 -10.55
N ALA A 245 -4.95 5.78 -9.25
CA ALA A 245 -5.84 6.29 -8.20
C ALA A 245 -5.98 7.82 -8.21
N LYS A 246 -5.00 8.54 -8.74
CA LYS A 246 -4.96 10.00 -8.78
C LYS A 246 -5.23 10.57 -10.16
N LEU A 247 -5.53 9.72 -11.15
CA LEU A 247 -5.77 10.13 -12.52
C LEU A 247 -6.93 11.12 -12.61
N LYS A 248 -6.69 12.22 -13.31
CA LYS A 248 -7.70 13.28 -13.54
C LYS A 248 -8.21 13.28 -14.97
N LEU A 249 -9.42 13.75 -15.17
CA LEU A 249 -10.01 13.94 -16.51
C LEU A 249 -9.17 14.88 -17.37
N SER A 250 -8.60 15.94 -16.77
CA SER A 250 -7.73 16.90 -17.48
C SER A 250 -6.42 16.31 -17.98
N GLU A 251 -6.03 15.13 -17.51
CA GLU A 251 -4.83 14.41 -17.92
C GLU A 251 -5.09 13.47 -19.12
N ILE A 252 -6.35 13.34 -19.54
CA ILE A 252 -6.77 12.48 -20.65
C ILE A 252 -7.27 13.32 -21.81
N ASN A 253 -6.67 13.14 -22.97
CA ASN A 253 -7.17 13.69 -24.22
C ASN A 253 -7.81 12.56 -25.04
N PHE A 254 -9.14 12.47 -24.96
CA PHE A 254 -9.90 11.43 -25.67
C PHE A 254 -9.86 11.61 -27.19
N SER A 255 -9.79 12.85 -27.69
CA SER A 255 -9.79 13.14 -29.13
C SER A 255 -8.49 12.69 -29.80
N SER A 256 -7.36 12.90 -29.16
CA SER A 256 -6.04 12.47 -29.66
C SER A 256 -5.59 11.11 -29.14
N GLY A 257 -6.31 10.54 -28.17
CA GLY A 257 -5.97 9.25 -27.57
C GLY A 257 -4.71 9.26 -26.71
N TYR A 258 -4.38 10.39 -26.06
CA TYR A 258 -3.20 10.51 -25.20
C TYR A 258 -3.56 10.70 -23.73
N ILE A 259 -2.72 10.15 -22.86
CA ILE A 259 -2.71 10.42 -21.42
C ILE A 259 -1.39 11.11 -21.06
N SER A 260 -1.47 12.20 -20.30
CA SER A 260 -0.31 12.98 -19.84
C SER A 260 -0.37 13.19 -18.35
N ILE A 261 0.47 12.48 -17.60
CA ILE A 261 0.50 12.47 -16.13
C ILE A 261 1.88 12.83 -15.61
N THR A 262 1.95 13.34 -14.38
CA THR A 262 3.20 13.39 -13.62
C THR A 262 3.18 12.26 -12.59
N GLN A 263 4.10 11.30 -12.73
CA GLN A 263 4.15 10.12 -11.86
C GLN A 263 4.36 10.49 -10.40
N GLU A 264 3.46 10.08 -9.52
CA GLU A 264 3.53 10.42 -8.09
C GLU A 264 4.84 9.99 -7.41
N LYS A 265 5.30 8.77 -7.70
CA LYS A 265 6.49 8.22 -7.05
C LYS A 265 7.79 8.88 -7.48
N THR A 266 7.92 9.25 -8.73
CA THR A 266 9.18 9.71 -9.33
C THR A 266 9.19 11.20 -9.69
N GLY A 267 8.02 11.84 -9.80
CA GLY A 267 7.89 13.22 -10.27
C GLY A 267 8.15 13.37 -11.79
N ILE A 268 8.28 12.26 -12.53
CA ILE A 268 8.59 12.30 -13.95
C ILE A 268 7.30 12.51 -14.76
N PRO A 269 7.27 13.50 -15.66
CA PRO A 269 6.17 13.62 -16.62
C PRO A 269 6.20 12.44 -17.60
N LEU A 270 5.03 11.91 -17.91
CA LEU A 270 4.84 10.77 -18.79
C LEU A 270 3.65 11.03 -19.71
N THR A 271 3.90 11.03 -21.02
CA THR A 271 2.86 11.12 -22.04
C THR A 271 2.86 9.81 -22.84
N LEU A 272 1.72 9.15 -22.89
CA LEU A 272 1.56 7.87 -23.58
C LEU A 272 0.31 7.90 -24.46
N GLN A 273 0.41 7.26 -25.62
CA GLN A 273 -0.75 6.97 -26.46
C GLN A 273 -1.54 5.82 -25.83
N MET A 274 -2.84 6.01 -25.68
CA MET A 274 -3.75 4.98 -25.17
C MET A 274 -4.21 4.06 -26.29
N PRO A 275 -4.08 2.73 -26.12
CA PRO A 275 -4.75 1.77 -26.99
C PRO A 275 -6.28 2.00 -26.98
N PHE A 276 -6.94 1.68 -28.09
CA PHE A 276 -8.39 1.86 -28.24
C PHE A 276 -9.18 1.19 -27.10
N GLU A 277 -8.76 0.00 -26.68
CA GLU A 277 -9.40 -0.75 -25.60
C GLU A 277 -9.36 -0.01 -24.25
N VAL A 278 -8.27 0.75 -24.01
CA VAL A 278 -8.13 1.55 -22.78
C VAL A 278 -9.08 2.75 -22.84
N VAL A 279 -9.10 3.47 -23.97
CA VAL A 279 -10.00 4.59 -24.20
C VAL A 279 -11.45 4.15 -24.01
N ASN A 280 -11.84 3.05 -24.65
CA ASN A 280 -13.19 2.51 -24.56
C ASN A 280 -13.56 2.12 -23.12
N ALA A 281 -12.67 1.47 -22.38
CA ALA A 281 -12.94 1.07 -21.00
C ALA A 281 -13.12 2.29 -20.07
N ILE A 282 -12.31 3.33 -20.25
CA ILE A 282 -12.45 4.58 -19.48
C ILE A 282 -13.78 5.26 -19.83
N SER A 283 -14.13 5.37 -21.11
CA SER A 283 -15.41 5.95 -21.54
C SER A 283 -16.61 5.20 -20.96
N MET A 284 -16.63 3.86 -21.06
CA MET A 284 -17.67 3.03 -20.46
C MET A 284 -17.81 3.21 -18.95
N HIS A 285 -16.71 3.47 -18.25
CA HIS A 285 -16.75 3.79 -16.82
C HIS A 285 -17.34 5.17 -16.57
N LEU A 286 -16.89 6.20 -17.30
CA LEU A 286 -17.31 7.58 -17.13
C LEU A 286 -18.80 7.78 -17.45
N ASP A 287 -19.36 7.06 -18.41
CA ASP A 287 -20.80 7.10 -18.71
C ASP A 287 -21.68 6.72 -17.51
N ASN A 288 -21.10 6.04 -16.51
CA ASN A 288 -21.79 5.56 -15.30
C ASN A 288 -21.28 6.22 -14.02
N ASP A 289 -20.25 7.07 -14.08
CA ASP A 289 -19.68 7.76 -12.92
C ASP A 289 -20.25 9.18 -12.80
N LYS A 290 -20.98 9.41 -11.72
CA LYS A 290 -21.60 10.72 -11.43
C LYS A 290 -20.65 11.73 -10.79
N TYR A 291 -19.53 11.26 -10.24
CA TYR A 291 -18.65 12.05 -9.37
C TYR A 291 -17.43 12.63 -10.10
N SER A 292 -17.02 12.04 -11.20
CA SER A 292 -15.85 12.50 -11.98
C SER A 292 -15.96 13.97 -12.43
N LEU A 293 -17.17 14.47 -12.64
CA LEU A 293 -17.41 15.87 -13.01
C LEU A 293 -17.36 16.82 -11.81
N GLU A 294 -17.50 16.31 -10.58
CA GLU A 294 -17.52 17.14 -9.37
C GLU A 294 -16.09 17.53 -8.93
N ASP A 295 -15.14 16.58 -8.92
CA ASP A 295 -13.78 16.79 -8.41
C ASP A 295 -12.68 16.57 -9.46
N GLY A 296 -13.04 16.15 -10.65
CA GLY A 296 -12.15 15.96 -11.80
C GLY A 296 -11.33 14.68 -11.76
N TYR A 297 -11.48 13.79 -10.77
CA TYR A 297 -10.84 12.49 -10.76
C TYR A 297 -11.60 11.46 -11.61
N VAL A 298 -10.86 10.55 -12.25
CA VAL A 298 -11.48 9.53 -13.11
C VAL A 298 -12.15 8.42 -12.30
N PHE A 299 -11.60 8.05 -11.14
CA PHE A 299 -12.05 6.89 -10.39
C PHE A 299 -12.50 7.23 -8.97
N HIS A 300 -13.72 6.79 -8.62
CA HIS A 300 -14.35 7.00 -7.32
C HIS A 300 -14.70 5.68 -6.63
N SER A 301 -14.77 5.74 -5.29
CA SER A 301 -15.39 4.69 -4.49
C SER A 301 -16.86 4.58 -4.85
N LEU A 302 -17.37 3.36 -4.94
CA LEU A 302 -18.81 3.11 -5.17
C LEU A 302 -19.58 2.98 -3.86
N THR A 303 -18.92 3.26 -2.74
CA THR A 303 -19.52 3.33 -1.40
C THR A 303 -19.24 4.69 -0.80
N ALA A 304 -20.20 5.19 -0.02
CA ALA A 304 -20.03 6.49 0.66
C ALA A 304 -18.72 6.51 1.49
N PRO A 305 -18.04 7.65 1.50
CA PRO A 305 -18.45 8.98 1.00
C PRO A 305 -18.20 9.24 -0.51
N TYR A 306 -18.05 8.21 -1.33
CA TYR A 306 -17.84 8.29 -2.79
C TYR A 306 -16.62 9.10 -3.24
N GLY A 307 -15.66 9.29 -2.37
CA GLY A 307 -14.43 10.00 -2.69
C GLY A 307 -13.52 9.20 -3.63
N ARG A 308 -12.46 9.85 -4.05
CA ARG A 308 -11.44 9.24 -4.90
C ARG A 308 -10.98 7.86 -4.38
N ILE A 309 -10.76 6.89 -5.27
CA ILE A 309 -10.27 5.56 -4.89
C ILE A 309 -8.85 5.60 -4.32
N THR A 310 -8.54 4.59 -3.53
CA THR A 310 -7.21 4.37 -2.97
C THR A 310 -6.49 3.23 -3.71
N THR A 311 -5.17 3.15 -3.55
CA THR A 311 -4.39 2.02 -4.06
C THR A 311 -4.83 0.67 -3.47
N SER A 312 -5.43 0.68 -2.27
CA SER A 312 -6.00 -0.54 -1.65
C SER A 312 -7.23 -1.03 -2.40
N ILE A 313 -8.11 -0.13 -2.83
CA ILE A 313 -9.30 -0.48 -3.65
C ILE A 313 -8.84 -1.07 -4.99
N ILE A 314 -7.83 -0.47 -5.63
CA ILE A 314 -7.26 -0.99 -6.89
C ILE A 314 -6.69 -2.39 -6.68
N ARG A 315 -5.93 -2.61 -5.61
CA ARG A 315 -5.37 -3.93 -5.29
C ARG A 315 -6.46 -4.98 -5.06
N HIS A 316 -7.49 -4.62 -4.31
CA HIS A 316 -8.62 -5.51 -4.04
C HIS A 316 -9.34 -5.89 -5.34
N ALA A 317 -9.68 -4.90 -6.17
CA ALA A 317 -10.33 -5.12 -7.47
C ALA A 317 -9.51 -6.08 -8.36
N LEU A 318 -8.20 -5.90 -8.43
CA LEU A 318 -7.34 -6.78 -9.23
C LEU A 318 -7.26 -8.19 -8.66
N ASN A 319 -7.19 -8.35 -7.34
CA ASN A 319 -7.16 -9.66 -6.70
C ASN A 319 -8.46 -10.43 -6.96
N GLU A 320 -9.62 -9.77 -6.91
CA GLU A 320 -10.92 -10.38 -7.26
C GLU A 320 -10.96 -10.83 -8.72
N CYS A 321 -10.43 -10.02 -9.64
CA CYS A 321 -10.40 -10.38 -11.06
C CYS A 321 -9.44 -11.55 -11.34
N PHE A 322 -8.29 -11.62 -10.67
CA PHE A 322 -7.41 -12.79 -10.76
C PHE A 322 -8.08 -14.07 -10.25
N ALA A 323 -8.81 -13.97 -9.14
CA ALA A 323 -9.57 -15.12 -8.60
C ALA A 323 -10.70 -15.56 -9.54
N ALA A 324 -11.45 -14.61 -10.11
CA ALA A 324 -12.52 -14.88 -11.06
C ALA A 324 -12.02 -15.49 -12.38
N ALA A 325 -10.85 -15.07 -12.85
CA ALA A 325 -10.24 -15.58 -14.07
C ALA A 325 -9.64 -16.98 -13.92
N ASN A 326 -9.59 -17.53 -12.72
CA ASN A 326 -8.98 -18.83 -12.42
C ASN A 326 -7.55 -18.98 -12.97
N VAL A 327 -6.77 -17.86 -12.93
CA VAL A 327 -5.37 -17.84 -13.34
C VAL A 327 -4.51 -18.32 -12.20
N ASN A 328 -3.51 -19.16 -12.51
CA ASN A 328 -2.60 -19.67 -11.48
C ASN A 328 -1.73 -18.54 -10.89
N THR A 329 -2.02 -18.18 -9.66
CA THR A 329 -1.29 -17.17 -8.89
C THR A 329 -0.31 -17.77 -7.87
N ALA A 330 -0.21 -19.11 -7.77
CA ALA A 330 0.65 -19.78 -6.81
C ALA A 330 2.13 -19.39 -7.01
N GLY A 331 2.76 -18.87 -5.98
CA GLY A 331 4.14 -18.37 -6.03
C GLY A 331 4.36 -17.11 -6.86
N LYS A 332 3.31 -16.55 -7.50
CA LYS A 332 3.39 -15.30 -8.26
C LYS A 332 2.86 -14.13 -7.43
N LYS A 333 3.53 -12.97 -7.53
CA LYS A 333 2.94 -11.72 -7.06
C LYS A 333 1.77 -11.35 -7.97
N HIS A 334 0.66 -10.93 -7.39
CA HIS A 334 -0.52 -10.47 -8.10
C HIS A 334 -0.89 -9.06 -7.66
N GLY A 335 -1.51 -8.30 -8.56
CA GLY A 335 -1.84 -6.90 -8.34
C GLY A 335 -1.20 -5.95 -9.36
N PRO A 336 -1.31 -4.62 -9.17
CA PRO A 336 -0.92 -3.63 -10.19
C PRO A 336 0.53 -3.73 -10.64
N HIS A 337 1.44 -4.05 -9.72
CA HIS A 337 2.86 -4.16 -10.06
C HIS A 337 3.19 -5.39 -10.91
N ALA A 338 2.42 -6.48 -10.76
CA ALA A 338 2.58 -7.67 -11.56
C ALA A 338 2.23 -7.41 -13.04
N PHE A 339 1.13 -6.70 -13.30
CA PHE A 339 0.77 -6.29 -14.67
C PHE A 339 1.85 -5.44 -15.33
N ARG A 340 2.36 -4.45 -14.60
CA ARG A 340 3.44 -3.61 -15.08
C ARG A 340 4.73 -4.41 -15.38
N SER A 341 5.07 -5.39 -14.53
CA SER A 341 6.21 -6.27 -14.74
C SER A 341 5.99 -7.19 -15.94
N SER A 342 4.76 -7.68 -16.13
CA SER A 342 4.39 -8.53 -17.28
C SER A 342 4.47 -7.75 -18.59
N LEU A 343 3.95 -6.52 -18.62
CA LEU A 343 4.07 -5.63 -19.80
C LEU A 343 5.53 -5.37 -20.13
N ALA A 344 6.36 -5.04 -19.13
CA ALA A 344 7.79 -4.81 -19.36
C ALA A 344 8.49 -6.04 -19.93
N SER A 345 8.20 -7.23 -19.38
CA SER A 345 8.79 -8.48 -19.84
C SER A 345 8.31 -8.86 -21.25
N SER A 346 7.02 -8.64 -21.55
CA SER A 346 6.49 -8.86 -22.90
C SER A 346 7.19 -7.95 -23.91
N MET A 347 7.32 -6.66 -23.63
CA MET A 347 8.00 -5.71 -24.52
C MET A 347 9.46 -6.11 -24.78
N VAL A 348 10.18 -6.58 -23.74
CA VAL A 348 11.56 -7.08 -23.89
C VAL A 348 11.59 -8.35 -24.76
N ASN A 349 10.69 -9.29 -24.53
CA ASN A 349 10.60 -10.52 -25.33
C ASN A 349 10.21 -10.23 -26.79
N ASP A 350 9.46 -9.14 -27.03
CA ASP A 350 9.11 -8.65 -28.37
C ASP A 350 10.23 -7.78 -28.98
N ASN A 351 11.45 -7.85 -28.45
CA ASN A 351 12.65 -7.13 -28.88
C ASN A 351 12.57 -5.60 -28.82
N ALA A 352 11.67 -5.04 -27.96
CA ALA A 352 11.72 -3.62 -27.67
C ALA A 352 13.02 -3.25 -26.95
N SER A 353 13.67 -2.18 -27.36
CA SER A 353 14.90 -1.75 -26.68
C SER A 353 14.62 -1.40 -25.22
N TYR A 354 15.57 -1.70 -24.35
CA TYR A 354 15.45 -1.40 -22.90
C TYR A 354 15.18 0.08 -22.63
N GLU A 355 15.69 0.98 -23.47
CA GLU A 355 15.44 2.41 -23.33
C GLU A 355 13.98 2.77 -23.65
N VAL A 356 13.37 2.13 -24.64
CA VAL A 356 11.95 2.29 -24.95
C VAL A 356 11.09 1.79 -23.78
N VAL A 357 11.38 0.60 -23.24
CA VAL A 357 10.67 0.06 -22.07
C VAL A 357 10.80 1.00 -20.86
N ARG A 358 12.02 1.52 -20.63
CA ARG A 358 12.28 2.48 -19.56
C ARG A 358 11.43 3.75 -19.69
N ARG A 359 11.38 4.33 -20.89
CA ARG A 359 10.61 5.55 -21.17
C ARG A 359 9.10 5.32 -21.02
N ILE A 360 8.56 4.25 -21.60
CA ILE A 360 7.14 3.90 -21.51
C ILE A 360 6.72 3.72 -20.04
N LEU A 361 7.56 3.07 -19.23
CA LEU A 361 7.27 2.87 -17.83
C LEU A 361 7.63 4.08 -16.95
N GLY A 362 8.33 5.10 -17.45
CA GLY A 362 8.78 6.25 -16.66
C GLY A 362 9.70 5.86 -15.50
N HIS A 363 10.73 5.04 -15.79
CA HIS A 363 11.75 4.69 -14.81
C HIS A 363 12.88 5.71 -14.85
N SER A 364 13.17 6.35 -13.71
CA SER A 364 14.29 7.31 -13.56
C SER A 364 15.64 6.62 -13.53
N ASN A 365 15.73 5.45 -12.88
CA ASN A 365 16.97 4.71 -12.70
C ASN A 365 17.16 3.68 -13.80
N PRO A 366 18.26 3.74 -14.60
CA PRO A 366 18.59 2.73 -15.59
C PRO A 366 18.74 1.31 -15.03
N ASP A 367 19.18 1.18 -13.76
CA ASP A 367 19.38 -0.13 -13.12
C ASP A 367 18.11 -0.96 -12.93
N VAL A 368 16.94 -0.32 -12.97
CA VAL A 368 15.65 -1.04 -12.89
C VAL A 368 15.48 -2.00 -14.07
N ILE A 369 16.09 -1.70 -15.20
CA ILE A 369 16.08 -2.54 -16.41
C ILE A 369 16.76 -3.89 -16.19
N LYS A 370 17.79 -3.94 -15.33
CA LYS A 370 18.50 -5.20 -14.99
C LYS A 370 17.55 -6.29 -14.49
N HIS A 371 16.41 -5.92 -13.90
CA HIS A 371 15.39 -6.88 -13.48
C HIS A 371 14.64 -7.52 -14.65
N TYR A 372 14.43 -6.77 -15.73
CA TYR A 372 13.74 -7.25 -16.93
C TYR A 372 14.69 -7.96 -17.89
N ALA A 373 15.92 -7.46 -18.00
CA ALA A 373 16.97 -8.13 -18.78
C ALA A 373 17.25 -9.57 -18.30
N LYS A 374 17.11 -9.83 -17.01
CA LYS A 374 17.23 -11.19 -16.46
C LYS A 374 16.08 -12.12 -16.83
N ALA A 375 14.94 -11.59 -17.24
CA ALA A 375 13.79 -12.37 -17.72
C ALA A 375 13.87 -12.64 -19.23
N ASP A 376 14.82 -12.03 -19.92
CA ASP A 376 15.07 -12.17 -21.36
C ASP A 376 15.95 -13.40 -21.62
N ILE A 377 15.38 -14.57 -21.30
CA ILE A 377 16.10 -15.85 -21.37
C ILE A 377 16.48 -16.19 -22.83
N GLU A 378 15.65 -15.84 -23.79
CA GLU A 378 15.90 -16.19 -25.19
C GLU A 378 17.07 -15.40 -25.78
N ASN A 379 17.12 -14.08 -25.54
CA ASN A 379 18.28 -13.28 -25.97
C ASN A 379 19.56 -13.64 -25.18
N LEU A 380 19.42 -14.03 -23.90
CA LEU A 380 20.55 -14.54 -23.12
C LEU A 380 21.06 -15.88 -23.65
N ARG A 381 20.19 -16.75 -24.17
CA ARG A 381 20.60 -18.00 -24.85
C ARG A 381 21.41 -17.75 -26.09
N MET A 382 21.07 -16.74 -26.90
CA MET A 382 21.87 -16.36 -28.06
C MET A 382 23.27 -15.86 -27.72
N CYS A 383 23.45 -15.37 -26.48
CA CYS A 383 24.76 -14.96 -25.97
C CYS A 383 25.52 -16.11 -25.28
N SER A 384 24.88 -17.28 -25.10
CA SER A 384 25.53 -18.41 -24.44
C SER A 384 26.60 -19.03 -25.36
N ILE A 385 27.76 -19.33 -24.80
CA ILE A 385 28.76 -20.14 -25.45
C ILE A 385 28.24 -21.58 -25.39
N ASP A 386 28.24 -22.30 -26.51
CA ASP A 386 27.88 -23.70 -26.54
C ASP A 386 28.78 -24.47 -25.54
N PRO A 387 28.21 -25.19 -24.59
CA PRO A 387 29.03 -25.96 -23.68
C PRO A 387 29.83 -27.00 -24.47
N PRO A 388 31.08 -27.26 -24.08
CA PRO A 388 31.86 -28.29 -24.76
C PRO A 388 31.12 -29.62 -24.72
N ILE A 389 31.22 -30.39 -25.80
CA ILE A 389 30.58 -31.71 -25.87
C ILE A 389 31.03 -32.54 -24.68
N PRO A 390 30.13 -33.04 -23.84
CA PRO A 390 30.51 -33.81 -22.69
C PRO A 390 31.23 -35.07 -23.05
N THR A 391 32.34 -35.38 -22.40
CA THR A 391 33.18 -36.54 -22.64
C THR A 391 33.32 -37.36 -21.37
N GLY A 392 33.75 -38.63 -21.49
CA GLY A 392 34.03 -39.50 -20.37
C GLY A 392 32.83 -39.80 -19.45
N ILE A 393 33.07 -39.91 -18.15
CA ILE A 393 32.09 -40.26 -17.13
C ILE A 393 30.89 -39.26 -17.13
N PHE A 394 31.13 -37.99 -17.39
CA PHE A 394 30.08 -36.98 -17.42
C PHE A 394 29.11 -37.18 -18.59
N ARG A 395 29.61 -37.56 -19.77
CA ARG A 395 28.77 -37.95 -20.91
C ARG A 395 27.93 -39.18 -20.60
N ASP A 396 28.53 -40.16 -19.94
CA ASP A 396 27.85 -41.42 -19.60
C ASP A 396 26.76 -41.18 -18.54
N TYR A 397 27.01 -40.29 -17.58
CA TYR A 397 26.01 -39.82 -16.64
C TYR A 397 24.81 -39.13 -17.32
N LEU A 398 25.05 -38.15 -18.19
CA LEU A 398 24.01 -37.44 -18.92
C LEU A 398 23.21 -38.36 -19.87
N SER A 399 23.81 -39.43 -20.36
CA SER A 399 23.13 -40.44 -21.19
C SER A 399 22.40 -41.51 -20.38
N GLY A 400 22.35 -41.37 -19.06
CA GLY A 400 21.71 -42.36 -18.15
C GLY A 400 22.48 -43.66 -17.99
N LYS A 401 23.75 -43.73 -18.40
CA LYS A 401 24.59 -44.93 -18.39
C LYS A 401 25.56 -44.97 -17.21
N GLY A 402 25.63 -43.94 -16.40
CA GLY A 402 26.60 -43.82 -15.30
C GLY A 402 25.93 -43.59 -13.94
N VAL A 403 26.39 -44.28 -12.92
CA VAL A 403 26.10 -44.02 -11.51
C VAL A 403 27.24 -43.19 -10.95
N ILE A 404 26.98 -41.98 -10.47
CA ILE A 404 27.96 -41.23 -9.70
C ILE A 404 27.98 -41.83 -8.30
N THR A 405 28.97 -42.66 -8.00
CA THR A 405 29.31 -43.03 -6.63
C THR A 405 30.00 -41.82 -5.99
N HIS A 406 29.33 -41.21 -5.00
CA HIS A 406 29.98 -40.22 -4.15
C HIS A 406 31.22 -40.81 -3.50
N VAL A 407 32.38 -40.23 -3.76
CA VAL A 407 33.61 -40.42 -2.99
C VAL A 407 33.64 -39.43 -1.87
#